data_c8a4e7345137844394ee358b36d9faf0
#
_entry.id   c8a4e7345137844394ee358b36d9faf0
#
_cell.length_a   1.000
_cell.length_b   1.000
_cell.length_c   1.000
_cell.angle_alpha   90.00
_cell.angle_beta   90.00
_cell.angle_gamma   90.00
#
_symmetry.space_group_name_H-M   'P 1'
#
loop_
_entity.id
_entity.type
_entity.pdbx_description
1 polymer ?
#
loop_
_entity_poly.entity_id
_entity_poly.type
_entity_poly.pdbx_seq_one_letter_code
_entity_poly.pdbx_strand_id
1 'polypeptide(L)'
;MPTSFRFALLTLFAALPVLAQGGGAAAQEPDLIFRKSTTFRLLTPNDKLATYGVDDPVVQNVACHYTLPERGGVAGAFGMAEQVSDVSLSCQQVGPVTFKEKFAQGDVVFQQSRSLFFKKVQIVRGCDEKRNVLVYLIYSDKLVDGSPKNSTSAVPLTPWGAAGDPPKCADWLKK
;
A
#
# COMPACT_ATOMS: atom_id res chain seq x y z
N MET A 1 -0.78 72.16 -34.31
CA MET A 1 -1.81 71.29 -33.67
C MET A 1 -1.29 69.89 -33.72
N PRO A 2 -0.87 69.32 -32.60
CA PRO A 2 -0.47 67.91 -32.57
C PRO A 2 -1.54 67.08 -31.92
N THR A 3 -1.96 66.02 -32.61
CA THR A 3 -2.94 65.05 -32.23
C THR A 3 -2.29 63.99 -31.29
N SER A 4 -2.80 63.91 -30.06
CA SER A 4 -2.33 62.92 -29.07
C SER A 4 -2.98 61.57 -29.31
N PHE A 5 -2.16 60.56 -29.61
CA PHE A 5 -2.56 59.15 -29.69
C PHE A 5 -2.46 58.55 -28.30
N ARG A 6 -3.63 58.18 -27.69
CA ARG A 6 -3.68 57.42 -26.44
C ARG A 6 -3.67 55.92 -26.74
N PHE A 7 -2.58 55.27 -26.44
CA PHE A 7 -2.50 53.81 -26.41
C PHE A 7 -3.21 53.27 -25.18
N ALA A 8 -4.28 52.53 -25.36
CA ALA A 8 -4.93 51.76 -24.31
C ALA A 8 -4.24 50.40 -24.20
N LEU A 9 -3.59 50.18 -23.05
CA LEU A 9 -2.95 48.93 -22.72
C LEU A 9 -4.01 47.92 -22.20
N LEU A 10 -4.44 46.97 -23.05
CA LEU A 10 -5.30 45.85 -22.64
C LEU A 10 -4.41 44.82 -21.89
N THR A 11 -4.58 44.75 -20.57
CA THR A 11 -4.03 43.68 -19.78
C THR A 11 -4.88 42.41 -19.87
N LEU A 12 -4.38 41.45 -20.62
CA LEU A 12 -4.97 40.11 -20.74
C LEU A 12 -4.66 39.30 -19.48
N PHE A 13 -5.64 39.15 -18.58
CA PHE A 13 -5.53 38.21 -17.45
C PHE A 13 -5.71 36.79 -17.98
N ALA A 14 -4.62 36.07 -18.13
CA ALA A 14 -4.65 34.64 -18.38
C ALA A 14 -5.02 33.90 -17.09
N ALA A 15 -6.26 33.40 -17.01
CA ALA A 15 -6.68 32.49 -15.93
C ALA A 15 -6.01 31.12 -16.18
N LEU A 16 -5.04 30.78 -15.35
CA LEU A 16 -4.47 29.42 -15.28
C LEU A 16 -5.49 28.46 -14.68
N PRO A 17 -5.79 27.33 -15.34
CA PRO A 17 -6.63 26.31 -14.73
C PRO A 17 -5.86 25.67 -13.57
N VAL A 18 -6.45 25.73 -12.37
CA VAL A 18 -6.00 24.95 -11.22
C VAL A 18 -6.32 23.49 -11.53
N LEU A 19 -5.30 22.73 -11.92
CA LEU A 19 -5.39 21.28 -12.00
C LEU A 19 -5.62 20.74 -10.58
N ALA A 20 -6.83 20.28 -10.30
CA ALA A 20 -7.14 19.52 -9.12
C ALA A 20 -6.24 18.25 -9.15
N GLN A 21 -5.21 18.22 -8.32
CA GLN A 21 -4.43 17.03 -8.07
C GLN A 21 -5.33 16.03 -7.34
N GLY A 22 -5.85 15.06 -8.09
CA GLY A 22 -6.47 13.89 -7.52
C GLY A 22 -5.46 13.23 -6.58
N GLY A 23 -5.78 13.17 -5.29
CA GLY A 23 -4.95 12.51 -4.28
C GLY A 23 -4.85 11.01 -4.56
N GLY A 24 -3.91 10.63 -5.43
CA GLY A 24 -3.42 9.28 -5.48
C GLY A 24 -2.67 9.03 -4.18
N ALA A 25 -3.00 7.97 -3.45
CA ALA A 25 -2.20 7.53 -2.31
C ALA A 25 -0.74 7.46 -2.77
N ALA A 26 0.12 8.28 -2.17
CA ALA A 26 1.55 8.24 -2.43
C ALA A 26 2.00 6.80 -2.21
N ALA A 27 2.69 6.20 -3.20
CA ALA A 27 3.23 4.87 -3.06
C ALA A 27 4.21 4.89 -1.89
N GLN A 28 3.77 4.35 -0.74
CA GLN A 28 4.62 4.20 0.44
C GLN A 28 5.70 3.18 0.11
N GLU A 29 6.97 3.54 0.28
CA GLU A 29 8.04 2.55 0.23
C GLU A 29 7.99 1.69 1.50
N PRO A 30 8.02 0.36 1.36
CA PRO A 30 7.98 -0.51 2.52
C PRO A 30 9.33 -0.53 3.24
N ASP A 31 9.29 -0.55 4.56
CA ASP A 31 10.47 -0.67 5.40
C ASP A 31 10.99 -2.10 5.37
N LEU A 32 12.22 -2.30 4.90
CA LEU A 32 12.86 -3.60 4.99
C LEU A 32 13.25 -3.88 6.45
N ILE A 33 12.63 -4.90 7.05
CA ILE A 33 12.94 -5.31 8.42
C ILE A 33 14.16 -6.22 8.45
N PHE A 34 14.13 -7.32 7.69
CA PHE A 34 15.27 -8.23 7.54
C PHE A 34 15.16 -9.10 6.28
N ARG A 35 16.28 -9.71 5.93
CA ARG A 35 16.37 -10.79 4.93
C ARG A 35 17.00 -12.02 5.52
N LYS A 36 16.48 -13.20 5.18
CA LYS A 36 17.04 -14.50 5.57
C LYS A 36 17.31 -15.33 4.33
N SER A 37 18.58 -15.74 4.14
CA SER A 37 18.95 -16.70 3.07
C SER A 37 18.32 -18.06 3.36
N THR A 38 17.70 -18.64 2.33
CA THR A 38 17.03 -19.97 2.41
C THR A 38 17.83 -21.06 1.71
N THR A 39 18.76 -20.68 0.83
CA THR A 39 19.62 -21.62 0.11
C THR A 39 21.06 -21.15 0.19
N PHE A 40 22.00 -22.11 0.14
CA PHE A 40 23.42 -21.82 -0.02
C PHE A 40 23.85 -22.17 -1.44
N ARG A 41 24.39 -21.20 -2.18
CA ARG A 41 24.96 -21.37 -3.51
C ARG A 41 26.37 -20.79 -3.55
N LEU A 42 27.33 -21.56 -4.05
CA LEU A 42 28.76 -21.20 -4.00
C LEU A 42 29.11 -20.05 -4.97
N LEU A 43 28.44 -19.98 -6.12
CA LEU A 43 28.80 -19.11 -7.24
C LEU A 43 27.74 -18.09 -7.64
N THR A 44 26.54 -18.13 -7.02
CA THR A 44 25.45 -17.21 -7.33
C THR A 44 24.80 -16.69 -6.05
N PRO A 45 24.21 -15.50 -6.04
CA PRO A 45 23.44 -15.01 -4.89
C PRO A 45 22.34 -15.99 -4.47
N ASN A 46 22.21 -16.18 -3.15
CA ASN A 46 21.24 -17.09 -2.56
C ASN A 46 19.79 -16.57 -2.68
N ASP A 47 18.85 -17.51 -2.75
CA ASP A 47 17.45 -17.19 -2.55
C ASP A 47 17.22 -16.76 -1.10
N LYS A 48 16.31 -15.81 -0.87
CA LYS A 48 16.06 -15.18 0.43
C LYS A 48 14.57 -15.06 0.67
N LEU A 49 14.20 -14.98 1.93
CA LEU A 49 12.94 -14.41 2.37
C LEU A 49 13.20 -12.99 2.87
N ALA A 50 12.46 -12.03 2.38
CA ALA A 50 12.52 -10.64 2.82
C ALA A 50 11.22 -10.27 3.52
N THR A 51 11.33 -9.76 4.75
CA THR A 51 10.21 -9.27 5.55
C THR A 51 10.22 -7.75 5.55
N TYR A 52 9.07 -7.19 5.24
CA TYR A 52 8.83 -5.75 5.15
C TYR A 52 7.74 -5.32 6.11
N GLY A 53 7.82 -4.07 6.57
CA GLY A 53 6.79 -3.38 7.34
C GLY A 53 6.14 -2.29 6.51
N VAL A 54 4.83 -2.10 6.68
CA VAL A 54 4.06 -0.98 6.14
C VAL A 54 3.00 -0.57 7.14
N ASP A 55 2.72 0.73 7.22
CA ASP A 55 1.62 1.26 8.01
C ASP A 55 0.37 1.45 7.15
N ASP A 56 -0.80 1.39 7.78
CA ASP A 56 -2.03 1.77 7.10
C ASP A 56 -2.10 3.30 6.99
N PRO A 57 -2.19 3.88 5.77
CA PRO A 57 -2.19 5.33 5.59
C PRO A 57 -3.45 6.02 6.12
N VAL A 58 -4.56 5.27 6.25
CA VAL A 58 -5.87 5.78 6.69
C VAL A 58 -6.17 5.42 8.14
N VAL A 59 -5.74 4.23 8.58
CA VAL A 59 -5.97 3.74 9.94
C VAL A 59 -4.69 3.84 10.74
N GLN A 60 -4.58 4.85 11.60
CA GLN A 60 -3.40 5.07 12.42
C GLN A 60 -3.22 3.96 13.44
N ASN A 61 -1.95 3.67 13.74
CA ASN A 61 -1.54 2.66 14.72
C ASN A 61 -1.98 1.22 14.34
N VAL A 62 -2.08 0.95 13.05
CA VAL A 62 -2.12 -0.40 12.51
C VAL A 62 -0.92 -0.58 11.59
N ALA A 63 -0.05 -1.53 11.95
CA ALA A 63 1.13 -1.91 11.18
C ALA A 63 0.97 -3.31 10.61
N CYS A 64 1.38 -3.51 9.38
CA CYS A 64 1.38 -4.79 8.70
C CYS A 64 2.81 -5.23 8.37
N HIS A 65 3.12 -6.49 8.63
CA HIS A 65 4.37 -7.12 8.20
C HIS A 65 4.05 -8.19 7.16
N TYR A 66 4.77 -8.18 6.06
CA TYR A 66 4.62 -9.20 5.02
C TYR A 66 5.97 -9.74 4.59
N THR A 67 5.99 -11.03 4.21
CA THR A 67 7.20 -11.72 3.77
C THR A 67 7.02 -12.23 2.36
N LEU A 68 8.05 -12.01 1.56
CA LEU A 68 8.11 -12.39 0.16
C LEU A 68 9.41 -13.12 -0.15
N PRO A 69 9.39 -14.14 -1.04
CA PRO A 69 10.60 -14.72 -1.56
C PRO A 69 11.29 -13.76 -2.54
N GLU A 70 12.60 -13.62 -2.38
CA GLU A 70 13.50 -12.95 -3.31
C GLU A 70 14.46 -13.97 -3.89
N ARG A 71 14.46 -14.15 -5.21
CA ARG A 71 15.44 -15.02 -5.88
C ARG A 71 16.77 -14.31 -6.04
N GLY A 72 17.84 -15.09 -5.78
CA GLY A 72 19.20 -14.69 -6.09
C GLY A 72 19.58 -14.94 -7.56
N GLY A 73 20.76 -14.43 -7.96
CA GLY A 73 21.34 -14.64 -9.28
C GLY A 73 20.82 -13.68 -10.37
N VAL A 74 21.34 -13.87 -11.58
CA VAL A 74 21.03 -13.03 -12.76
C VAL A 74 19.53 -13.09 -13.10
N ALA A 75 18.90 -14.26 -12.97
CA ALA A 75 17.47 -14.44 -13.20
C ALA A 75 16.60 -13.65 -12.21
N GLY A 76 17.05 -13.49 -10.95
CA GLY A 76 16.40 -12.63 -9.96
C GLY A 76 16.53 -11.15 -10.28
N ALA A 77 17.68 -10.71 -10.80
CA ALA A 77 17.93 -9.33 -11.20
C ALA A 77 17.04 -8.88 -12.36
N PHE A 78 16.67 -9.78 -13.26
CA PHE A 78 15.79 -9.49 -14.40
C PHE A 78 14.30 -9.75 -14.11
N GLY A 79 13.92 -10.12 -12.89
CA GLY A 79 12.52 -10.38 -12.53
C GLY A 79 11.88 -11.60 -13.26
N MET A 80 12.67 -12.39 -13.99
CA MET A 80 12.19 -13.51 -14.80
C MET A 80 12.04 -14.82 -14.03
N ALA A 81 12.50 -14.86 -12.78
CA ALA A 81 12.68 -16.10 -12.04
C ALA A 81 11.57 -16.44 -11.04
N GLU A 82 10.46 -15.70 -11.03
CA GLU A 82 9.46 -15.90 -10.00
C GLU A 82 8.36 -16.87 -10.43
N GLN A 83 8.59 -18.17 -10.15
CA GLN A 83 7.57 -19.21 -10.33
C GLN A 83 6.66 -19.38 -9.11
N VAL A 84 7.05 -18.90 -7.94
CA VAL A 84 6.29 -19.06 -6.68
C VAL A 84 6.17 -17.69 -6.03
N SER A 85 4.95 -17.23 -5.87
CA SER A 85 4.62 -15.95 -5.23
C SER A 85 3.98 -16.22 -3.86
N ASP A 86 4.58 -17.09 -3.06
CA ASP A 86 4.10 -17.27 -1.70
C ASP A 86 4.29 -15.98 -0.94
N VAL A 87 3.22 -15.55 -0.26
CA VAL A 87 3.17 -14.32 0.49
C VAL A 87 2.53 -14.59 1.84
N SER A 88 3.10 -14.05 2.90
CA SER A 88 2.50 -14.07 4.23
C SER A 88 2.20 -12.66 4.69
N LEU A 89 1.17 -12.49 5.52
CA LEU A 89 0.77 -11.22 6.10
C LEU A 89 0.45 -11.38 7.57
N SER A 90 0.91 -10.42 8.37
CA SER A 90 0.52 -10.24 9.76
C SER A 90 0.34 -8.76 10.02
N CYS A 91 -0.88 -8.34 10.36
CA CYS A 91 -1.19 -6.97 10.75
C CYS A 91 -1.60 -6.95 12.22
N GLN A 92 -1.27 -5.88 12.91
CA GLN A 92 -1.59 -5.73 14.33
C GLN A 92 -1.82 -4.27 14.70
N GLN A 93 -2.60 -4.06 15.75
CA GLN A 93 -2.72 -2.80 16.42
C GLN A 93 -1.44 -2.53 17.23
N VAL A 94 -0.82 -1.37 17.04
CA VAL A 94 0.42 -0.97 17.70
C VAL A 94 0.26 0.28 18.58
N GLY A 95 -0.96 0.77 18.72
CA GLY A 95 -1.33 1.94 19.51
C GLY A 95 -2.85 2.16 19.50
N PRO A 96 -3.35 3.27 20.06
CA PRO A 96 -4.77 3.61 19.99
C PRO A 96 -5.16 3.86 18.52
N VAL A 97 -6.14 3.09 18.03
CA VAL A 97 -6.58 3.19 16.63
C VAL A 97 -7.41 4.45 16.41
N THR A 98 -7.11 5.19 15.36
CA THR A 98 -7.91 6.29 14.85
C THR A 98 -7.99 6.22 13.32
N PHE A 99 -9.08 6.72 12.76
CA PHE A 99 -9.28 6.79 11.31
C PHE A 99 -9.11 8.24 10.85
N LYS A 100 -8.35 8.46 9.79
CA LYS A 100 -8.17 9.79 9.18
C LYS A 100 -9.31 10.16 8.24
N GLU A 101 -9.88 9.16 7.57
CA GLU A 101 -10.95 9.33 6.57
C GLU A 101 -11.78 8.05 6.42
N LYS A 102 -12.91 8.19 5.72
CA LYS A 102 -13.75 7.04 5.35
C LYS A 102 -13.09 6.23 4.24
N PHE A 103 -13.29 4.92 4.27
CA PHE A 103 -12.75 3.97 3.29
C PHE A 103 -13.83 3.04 2.74
N ALA A 104 -13.59 2.44 1.58
CA ALA A 104 -14.44 1.40 1.03
C ALA A 104 -13.90 0.01 1.37
N GLN A 105 -14.77 -0.99 1.33
CA GLN A 105 -14.36 -2.40 1.43
C GLN A 105 -13.42 -2.75 0.27
N GLY A 106 -12.24 -3.26 0.58
CA GLY A 106 -11.23 -3.61 -0.40
C GLY A 106 -10.34 -2.46 -0.87
N ASP A 107 -10.38 -1.29 -0.21
CA ASP A 107 -9.47 -0.18 -0.54
C ASP A 107 -8.01 -0.60 -0.39
N VAL A 108 -7.20 -0.18 -1.36
CA VAL A 108 -5.76 -0.47 -1.38
C VAL A 108 -5.04 0.33 -0.30
N VAL A 109 -4.38 -0.37 0.60
CA VAL A 109 -3.51 0.17 1.66
C VAL A 109 -2.09 0.34 1.16
N PHE A 110 -1.61 -0.66 0.42
CA PHE A 110 -0.25 -0.70 -0.09
C PHE A 110 -0.20 -1.43 -1.43
N GLN A 111 0.67 -0.96 -2.33
CA GLN A 111 0.92 -1.60 -3.61
C GLN A 111 2.37 -1.44 -4.00
N GLN A 112 3.01 -2.52 -4.45
CA GLN A 112 4.38 -2.52 -4.95
C GLN A 112 4.49 -3.33 -6.24
N SER A 113 5.10 -2.75 -7.28
CA SER A 113 5.49 -3.48 -8.49
C SER A 113 6.77 -4.27 -8.24
N ARG A 114 6.80 -5.55 -8.57
CA ARG A 114 7.94 -6.44 -8.29
C ARG A 114 8.71 -6.91 -9.51
N SER A 115 8.21 -6.70 -10.71
CA SER A 115 8.91 -7.05 -11.94
C SER A 115 8.59 -6.07 -13.06
N LEU A 116 9.46 -6.01 -14.06
CA LEU A 116 9.24 -5.26 -15.32
C LEU A 116 8.05 -5.80 -16.11
N PHE A 117 7.56 -7.02 -15.78
CA PHE A 117 6.53 -7.74 -16.51
C PHE A 117 5.31 -8.11 -15.65
N PHE A 118 4.70 -7.12 -14.93
CA PHE A 118 3.31 -7.22 -14.47
C PHE A 118 2.98 -7.96 -13.16
N LYS A 119 3.93 -8.14 -12.26
CA LYS A 119 3.57 -8.64 -10.91
C LYS A 119 3.48 -7.48 -9.93
N LYS A 120 2.28 -7.29 -9.38
CA LYS A 120 2.04 -6.36 -8.28
C LYS A 120 1.68 -7.16 -7.04
N VAL A 121 2.25 -6.77 -5.91
CA VAL A 121 1.77 -7.19 -4.60
C VAL A 121 0.91 -6.07 -4.05
N GLN A 122 -0.28 -6.42 -3.56
CA GLN A 122 -1.22 -5.45 -3.01
C GLN A 122 -1.70 -5.91 -1.64
N ILE A 123 -1.85 -4.95 -0.73
CA ILE A 123 -2.56 -5.13 0.53
C ILE A 123 -3.82 -4.29 0.45
N VAL A 124 -4.96 -4.93 0.67
CA VAL A 124 -6.27 -4.26 0.74
C VAL A 124 -6.86 -4.41 2.12
N ARG A 125 -7.72 -3.47 2.51
CA ARG A 125 -8.37 -3.41 3.81
C ARG A 125 -9.87 -3.53 3.67
N GLY A 126 -10.48 -4.27 4.62
CA GLY A 126 -11.91 -4.34 4.84
C GLY A 126 -12.26 -4.21 6.32
N CYS A 127 -13.55 -4.08 6.59
CA CYS A 127 -14.12 -4.06 7.94
C CYS A 127 -15.13 -5.21 8.10
N ASP A 128 -14.90 -6.10 9.05
CA ASP A 128 -15.94 -6.98 9.57
C ASP A 128 -16.76 -6.18 10.60
N GLU A 129 -17.85 -5.58 10.12
CA GLU A 129 -18.71 -4.70 10.89
C GLU A 129 -19.31 -5.40 12.13
N LYS A 130 -19.63 -6.68 11.97
CA LYS A 130 -20.25 -7.48 13.06
C LYS A 130 -19.31 -7.67 14.26
N ARG A 131 -18.00 -7.78 13.98
CA ARG A 131 -17.00 -8.09 15.01
C ARG A 131 -16.11 -6.92 15.36
N ASN A 132 -16.27 -5.78 14.68
CA ASN A 132 -15.39 -4.62 14.80
C ASN A 132 -13.91 -4.99 14.57
N VAL A 133 -13.65 -5.68 13.46
CA VAL A 133 -12.34 -6.18 13.09
C VAL A 133 -11.94 -5.61 11.73
N LEU A 134 -10.75 -5.04 11.61
CA LEU A 134 -10.16 -4.74 10.32
C LEU A 134 -9.59 -6.03 9.72
N VAL A 135 -9.88 -6.27 8.46
CA VAL A 135 -9.39 -7.44 7.73
C VAL A 135 -8.49 -6.96 6.60
N TYR A 136 -7.25 -7.44 6.60
CA TYR A 136 -6.27 -7.14 5.59
C TYR A 136 -6.02 -8.39 4.75
N LEU A 137 -6.02 -8.23 3.43
CA LEU A 137 -5.70 -9.27 2.47
C LEU A 137 -4.52 -8.83 1.63
N ILE A 138 -3.44 -9.62 1.64
CA ILE A 138 -2.34 -9.47 0.68
C ILE A 138 -2.50 -10.48 -0.44
N TYR A 139 -2.28 -10.05 -1.66
CA TYR A 139 -2.27 -10.92 -2.83
C TYR A 139 -1.31 -10.41 -3.90
N SER A 140 -0.92 -11.30 -4.79
CA SER A 140 -0.07 -10.99 -5.94
C SER A 140 -0.89 -11.11 -7.21
N ASP A 141 -1.02 -10.03 -7.97
CA ASP A 141 -1.67 -10.06 -9.28
C ASP A 141 -0.88 -10.96 -10.23
N LYS A 142 -1.56 -11.94 -10.81
CA LYS A 142 -1.05 -12.79 -11.88
C LYS A 142 -1.81 -12.50 -13.17
N LEU A 143 -1.07 -12.32 -14.27
CA LEU A 143 -1.66 -12.23 -15.62
C LEU A 143 -1.89 -13.59 -16.28
N VAL A 144 -1.65 -14.69 -15.57
CA VAL A 144 -1.77 -16.06 -16.08
C VAL A 144 -2.84 -16.79 -15.29
N ASP A 145 -3.56 -17.73 -15.92
CA ASP A 145 -4.63 -18.52 -15.33
C ASP A 145 -4.28 -19.10 -13.95
N GLY A 146 -5.22 -19.01 -13.03
CA GLY A 146 -5.14 -19.55 -11.66
C GLY A 146 -5.39 -18.50 -10.57
N SER A 147 -5.70 -18.99 -9.37
CA SER A 147 -5.92 -18.11 -8.21
C SER A 147 -4.60 -17.45 -7.76
N PRO A 148 -4.61 -16.16 -7.47
CA PRO A 148 -3.44 -15.48 -6.90
C PRO A 148 -3.10 -16.08 -5.52
N LYS A 149 -1.82 -16.20 -5.22
CA LYS A 149 -1.35 -16.49 -3.85
C LYS A 149 -1.76 -15.34 -2.95
N ASN A 150 -2.31 -15.67 -1.80
CA ASN A 150 -2.85 -14.68 -0.88
C ASN A 150 -2.67 -15.10 0.58
N SER A 151 -2.79 -14.12 1.47
CA SER A 151 -2.82 -14.32 2.91
C SER A 151 -3.70 -13.26 3.55
N THR A 152 -4.43 -13.64 4.59
CA THR A 152 -5.33 -12.75 5.32
C THR A 152 -4.85 -12.55 6.74
N SER A 153 -4.95 -11.32 7.24
CA SER A 153 -4.72 -10.96 8.64
C SER A 153 -5.90 -10.17 9.18
N ALA A 154 -6.31 -10.48 10.40
CA ALA A 154 -7.40 -9.80 11.11
C ALA A 154 -6.84 -9.00 12.29
N VAL A 155 -7.30 -7.76 12.44
CA VAL A 155 -6.91 -6.85 13.53
C VAL A 155 -8.15 -6.46 14.30
N PRO A 156 -8.47 -7.13 15.42
CA PRO A 156 -9.53 -6.70 16.31
C PRO A 156 -9.23 -5.30 16.84
N LEU A 157 -10.20 -4.41 16.78
CA LEU A 157 -10.07 -3.08 17.38
C LEU A 157 -10.37 -3.18 18.88
N THR A 158 -9.33 -3.01 19.69
CA THR A 158 -9.40 -3.16 21.15
C THR A 158 -9.03 -1.86 21.86
N PRO A 159 -9.52 -1.64 23.10
CA PRO A 159 -9.05 -0.52 23.92
C PRO A 159 -7.52 -0.57 24.07
N TRP A 160 -6.89 0.60 24.07
CA TRP A 160 -5.44 0.73 24.19
C TRP A 160 -5.09 1.59 25.40
N GLY A 161 -4.70 0.94 26.48
CA GLY A 161 -4.37 1.63 27.74
C GLY A 161 -5.54 2.49 28.24
N ALA A 162 -5.26 3.77 28.53
CA ALA A 162 -6.25 4.75 28.98
C ALA A 162 -6.97 5.50 27.84
N ALA A 163 -6.75 5.10 26.57
CA ALA A 163 -7.30 5.83 25.41
C ALA A 163 -8.83 5.62 25.21
N GLY A 164 -9.49 4.82 26.05
CA GLY A 164 -10.92 4.55 25.95
C GLY A 164 -11.28 3.46 24.94
N ASP A 165 -12.58 3.40 24.60
CA ASP A 165 -13.08 2.41 23.65
C ASP A 165 -12.60 2.71 22.24
N PRO A 166 -12.26 1.68 21.44
CA PRO A 166 -11.84 1.85 20.07
C PRO A 166 -13.02 2.30 19.19
N PRO A 167 -12.77 3.02 18.10
CA PRO A 167 -13.79 3.38 17.14
C PRO A 167 -14.38 2.13 16.49
N LYS A 168 -15.64 2.21 16.03
CA LYS A 168 -16.25 1.14 15.22
C LYS A 168 -15.85 1.34 13.75
N CYS A 169 -15.22 0.33 13.15
CA CYS A 169 -14.83 0.43 11.75
C CYS A 169 -16.01 0.62 10.78
N ALA A 170 -17.22 0.13 11.18
CA ALA A 170 -18.45 0.33 10.42
C ALA A 170 -18.81 1.82 10.21
N ASP A 171 -18.51 2.69 11.18
CA ASP A 171 -18.82 4.13 11.10
C ASP A 171 -17.95 4.84 10.07
N TRP A 172 -16.84 4.21 9.66
CA TRP A 172 -15.87 4.73 8.73
C TRP A 172 -15.96 4.13 7.32
N LEU A 173 -16.92 3.25 7.07
CA LEU A 173 -17.19 2.77 5.72
C LEU A 173 -17.86 3.85 4.87
N LYS A 174 -17.42 3.95 3.61
CA LYS A 174 -18.13 4.68 2.56
C LYS A 174 -19.40 3.90 2.22
N LYS A 175 -20.52 4.58 2.27
CA LYS A 175 -21.83 4.06 1.83
C LYS A 175 -21.98 4.20 0.34
#